data_709d15c57847b7989d113b9a98b29fe4
#
_entry.id   709d15c57847b7989d113b9a98b29fe4
#
_cell.length_a   1.000
_cell.length_b   1.000
_cell.length_c   1.000
_cell.angle_alpha   90.00
_cell.angle_beta   90.00
_cell.angle_gamma   90.00
#
_symmetry.space_group_name_H-M   'P 1'
#
loop_
_entity.id
_entity.type
_entity.pdbx_description
1 polymer ?
#
loop_
_entity_poly.entity_id
_entity_poly.type
_entity_poly.pdbx_seq_one_letter_code
_entity_poly.pdbx_strand_id
1 'polypeptide(L)'
;MATFGHSSLKIIPLDYTGSQFDLYNKISREFEHSFFFESLTGPEELAETSLIGFDPSVIIKGYFDKVVLHYKKGGSMTIHTSDPLSEIKKLVYQVPDQKYRYVGGAVGIINYDAIRLWENIPDSHKDSDEPLMEFGIYTDGILYDNKEKRSFYFYYDKNRIDKISYTSIDCGKFSVSEISENLNQDKFTEMITQAKKYIQAGDIFQVVLSRKFNFDVDGDHLKVYKVLRQINPSPYMYHMKLGKRTIIGSSPEMLLRITGNQVETFPIAGTRPITSDEKRNEELKNEMLHDEKEIAEHTMLVDLGRNDIGRVCRYGSVHVKELMAVKKFSHVQHIVTHVVGTLDKKYDMYDAMKAVFPAGTVSGAPKIRAMEIIDELEPDARGPYAGAVGYFSFNGCCDFAIGIRSIFMNDSKGFIQAGAGIVTDSVAQNEWMETEHKANAMITALKEATR
;
A
#
# COMPACT_ATOMS: atom_id res chain seq x y z
N MET A 1 -15.96 -27.25 1.26
CA MET A 1 -15.34 -26.26 2.15
C MET A 1 -14.19 -26.95 2.88
N ALA A 2 -12.94 -26.52 2.66
CA ALA A 2 -11.85 -26.97 3.50
C ALA A 2 -12.03 -26.27 4.85
N THR A 3 -12.60 -26.98 5.83
CA THR A 3 -12.54 -26.56 7.22
C THR A 3 -11.07 -26.61 7.62
N PHE A 4 -10.42 -25.44 7.66
CA PHE A 4 -9.15 -25.33 8.38
C PHE A 4 -9.49 -25.71 9.82
N GLY A 5 -8.96 -26.85 10.30
CA GLY A 5 -9.18 -27.32 11.65
C GLY A 5 -8.76 -26.22 12.64
N HIS A 6 -9.44 -26.10 13.76
CA HIS A 6 -9.16 -25.14 14.84
C HIS A 6 -7.83 -25.46 15.54
N SER A 7 -6.72 -25.43 14.80
CA SER A 7 -5.40 -25.56 15.39
C SER A 7 -5.06 -24.28 16.14
N SER A 8 -4.61 -24.39 17.37
CA SER A 8 -4.20 -23.23 18.17
C SER A 8 -2.95 -22.59 17.58
N LEU A 9 -2.90 -21.27 17.56
CA LEU A 9 -1.70 -20.51 17.21
C LEU A 9 -0.53 -20.91 18.10
N LYS A 10 0.60 -21.21 17.49
CA LYS A 10 1.88 -21.40 18.16
C LYS A 10 2.87 -20.35 17.68
N ILE A 11 3.57 -19.71 18.60
CA ILE A 11 4.62 -18.73 18.34
C ILE A 11 5.87 -19.22 19.05
N ILE A 12 6.92 -19.49 18.31
CA ILE A 12 8.20 -19.97 18.84
C ILE A 12 9.32 -18.99 18.49
N PRO A 13 10.31 -18.78 19.38
CA PRO A 13 11.49 -18.00 19.03
C PRO A 13 12.19 -18.62 17.82
N LEU A 14 12.68 -17.76 16.93
CA LEU A 14 13.50 -18.14 15.80
C LEU A 14 14.94 -17.71 16.07
N ASP A 15 15.82 -18.71 16.24
CA ASP A 15 17.24 -18.46 16.44
C ASP A 15 17.91 -18.19 15.07
N TYR A 16 17.78 -16.93 14.61
CA TYR A 16 18.36 -16.45 13.35
C TYR A 16 19.08 -15.12 13.62
N THR A 17 20.37 -15.08 13.31
CA THR A 17 21.27 -13.94 13.56
C THR A 17 21.53 -13.08 12.33
N GLY A 18 21.08 -13.51 11.14
CA GLY A 18 21.21 -12.76 9.88
C GLY A 18 20.18 -11.62 9.74
N SER A 19 20.25 -10.87 8.64
CA SER A 19 19.24 -9.86 8.34
C SER A 19 17.93 -10.49 7.85
N GLN A 20 16.78 -9.86 8.16
CA GLN A 20 15.47 -10.33 7.66
C GLN A 20 15.43 -10.32 6.13
N PHE A 21 16.15 -9.39 5.49
CA PHE A 21 16.27 -9.36 4.04
C PHE A 21 16.96 -10.62 3.48
N ASP A 22 18.07 -11.07 4.09
CA ASP A 22 18.78 -12.27 3.64
C ASP A 22 17.91 -13.52 3.81
N LEU A 23 17.17 -13.61 4.90
CA LEU A 23 16.20 -14.67 5.13
C LEU A 23 15.09 -14.67 4.07
N TYR A 24 14.54 -13.49 3.79
CA TYR A 24 13.51 -13.34 2.76
C TYR A 24 14.05 -13.63 1.35
N ASN A 25 15.28 -13.20 1.03
CA ASN A 25 15.91 -13.50 -0.26
C ASN A 25 15.91 -15.01 -0.54
N LYS A 26 16.22 -15.82 0.46
CA LYS A 26 16.17 -17.26 0.34
C LYS A 26 14.75 -17.78 0.12
N ILE A 27 13.81 -17.35 0.96
CA ILE A 27 12.40 -17.74 0.91
C ILE A 27 11.79 -17.38 -0.46
N SER A 28 12.06 -16.20 -0.98
CA SER A 28 11.49 -15.75 -2.25
C SER A 28 11.95 -16.55 -3.47
N ARG A 29 13.10 -17.25 -3.37
CA ARG A 29 13.59 -18.16 -4.42
C ARG A 29 12.96 -19.54 -4.36
N GLU A 30 12.59 -19.98 -3.18
CA GLU A 30 12.01 -21.33 -2.96
C GLU A 30 10.51 -21.34 -3.25
N PHE A 31 9.83 -20.20 -3.12
CA PHE A 31 8.37 -20.13 -3.21
C PHE A 31 7.92 -19.11 -4.28
N GLU A 32 6.92 -19.50 -5.07
CA GLU A 32 6.30 -18.63 -6.09
C GLU A 32 5.49 -17.49 -5.48
N HIS A 33 4.95 -17.70 -4.26
CA HIS A 33 4.17 -16.71 -3.54
C HIS A 33 4.82 -16.46 -2.19
N SER A 34 5.26 -15.24 -1.98
CA SER A 34 5.87 -14.79 -0.73
C SER A 34 5.75 -13.28 -0.59
N PHE A 35 5.87 -12.80 0.64
CA PHE A 35 5.93 -11.38 0.90
C PHE A 35 6.92 -11.05 2.00
N PHE A 36 7.46 -9.84 1.94
CA PHE A 36 8.24 -9.21 2.98
C PHE A 36 7.72 -7.81 3.21
N PHE A 37 7.22 -7.55 4.42
CA PHE A 37 6.82 -6.24 4.89
C PHE A 37 7.76 -5.80 5.99
N GLU A 38 8.36 -4.64 5.84
CA GLU A 38 9.24 -4.07 6.86
C GLU A 38 9.02 -2.57 7.01
N SER A 39 9.40 -2.02 8.14
CA SER A 39 9.40 -0.59 8.39
C SER A 39 10.81 -0.16 8.73
N LEU A 40 11.38 0.74 7.93
CA LEU A 40 12.77 1.15 8.05
C LEU A 40 12.95 2.55 8.62
N THR A 41 11.93 3.39 8.49
CA THR A 41 11.93 4.78 9.02
C THR A 41 10.51 5.22 9.35
N GLY A 42 10.38 6.36 10.03
CA GLY A 42 9.08 6.96 10.36
C GLY A 42 8.76 6.89 11.84
N PRO A 43 7.54 7.27 12.21
CA PRO A 43 7.07 7.20 13.60
C PRO A 43 7.17 5.79 14.19
N GLU A 44 7.54 5.67 15.46
CA GLU A 44 7.69 4.36 16.13
C GLU A 44 6.42 3.52 16.07
N GLU A 45 5.26 4.16 16.11
CA GLU A 45 3.95 3.50 16.01
C GLU A 45 3.73 2.78 14.67
N LEU A 46 4.46 3.19 13.62
CA LEU A 46 4.40 2.56 12.30
C LEU A 46 5.46 1.46 12.11
N ALA A 47 6.49 1.43 12.96
CA ALA A 47 7.70 0.61 12.79
C ALA A 47 7.79 -0.57 13.79
N GLU A 48 6.66 -1.13 14.23
CA GLU A 48 6.66 -2.12 15.32
C GLU A 48 7.18 -3.50 14.91
N THR A 49 6.81 -3.98 13.70
CA THR A 49 7.11 -5.35 13.27
C THR A 49 7.47 -5.44 11.79
N SER A 50 8.36 -6.38 11.46
CA SER A 50 8.57 -6.83 10.08
C SER A 50 8.01 -8.24 9.91
N LEU A 51 7.49 -8.55 8.72
CA LEU A 51 6.71 -9.75 8.46
C LEU A 51 7.22 -10.46 7.20
N ILE A 52 7.42 -11.78 7.27
CA ILE A 52 7.69 -12.63 6.10
C ILE A 52 6.63 -13.73 6.05
N GLY A 53 5.97 -13.84 4.90
CA GLY A 53 5.07 -14.96 4.61
C GLY A 53 5.45 -15.64 3.32
N PHE A 54 5.13 -16.92 3.21
CA PHE A 54 5.47 -17.72 2.04
C PHE A 54 4.51 -18.89 1.86
N ASP A 55 4.34 -19.31 0.60
CA ASP A 55 3.65 -20.54 0.23
C ASP A 55 2.23 -20.63 0.84
N PRO A 56 1.34 -19.69 0.48
CA PRO A 56 0.00 -19.60 1.06
C PRO A 56 -0.83 -20.85 0.80
N SER A 57 -1.78 -21.14 1.67
CA SER A 57 -2.69 -22.28 1.56
C SER A 57 -3.71 -22.13 0.45
N VAL A 58 -4.08 -20.88 0.13
CA VAL A 58 -5.02 -20.51 -0.94
C VAL A 58 -4.56 -19.20 -1.55
N ILE A 59 -4.60 -19.09 -2.88
CA ILE A 59 -4.51 -17.84 -3.63
C ILE A 59 -5.92 -17.44 -4.03
N ILE A 60 -6.27 -16.18 -3.84
CA ILE A 60 -7.59 -15.61 -4.11
C ILE A 60 -7.42 -14.52 -5.13
N LYS A 61 -8.15 -14.61 -6.26
CA LYS A 61 -8.24 -13.57 -7.27
C LYS A 61 -9.69 -13.11 -7.40
N GLY A 62 -9.95 -11.86 -7.04
CA GLY A 62 -11.28 -11.25 -7.09
C GLY A 62 -11.44 -10.40 -8.35
N TYR A 63 -12.56 -10.57 -9.03
CA TYR A 63 -12.99 -9.85 -10.24
C TYR A 63 -14.35 -9.18 -9.99
N PHE A 64 -14.90 -8.48 -10.95
CA PHE A 64 -16.21 -7.83 -10.82
C PHE A 64 -17.37 -8.81 -10.58
N ASP A 65 -17.30 -10.00 -11.15
CA ASP A 65 -18.39 -10.97 -11.19
C ASP A 65 -18.07 -12.31 -10.53
N LYS A 66 -16.83 -12.49 -10.09
CA LYS A 66 -16.36 -13.78 -9.55
C LYS A 66 -15.14 -13.66 -8.67
N VAL A 67 -14.92 -14.70 -7.89
CA VAL A 67 -13.66 -14.99 -7.20
C VAL A 67 -13.14 -16.33 -7.68
N VAL A 68 -11.84 -16.39 -7.96
CA VAL A 68 -11.13 -17.65 -8.27
C VAL A 68 -10.21 -18.00 -7.12
N LEU A 69 -10.41 -19.18 -6.55
CA LEU A 69 -9.59 -19.73 -5.47
C LEU A 69 -8.66 -20.80 -6.06
N HIS A 70 -7.36 -20.68 -5.85
CA HIS A 70 -6.38 -21.69 -6.18
C HIS A 70 -5.83 -22.30 -4.90
N TYR A 71 -6.06 -23.59 -4.70
CA TYR A 71 -5.64 -24.29 -3.50
C TYR A 71 -4.24 -24.89 -3.64
N LYS A 72 -3.39 -24.72 -2.63
CA LYS A 72 -2.03 -25.29 -2.60
C LYS A 72 -1.97 -26.80 -2.83
N LYS A 73 -2.98 -27.54 -2.41
CA LYS A 73 -3.08 -29.01 -2.65
C LYS A 73 -3.48 -29.38 -4.07
N GLY A 74 -3.64 -28.39 -4.92
CA GLY A 74 -4.12 -28.54 -6.29
C GLY A 74 -5.62 -28.30 -6.42
N GLY A 75 -6.03 -27.92 -7.65
CA GLY A 75 -7.41 -27.58 -7.97
C GLY A 75 -7.71 -26.09 -7.80
N SER A 76 -8.75 -25.65 -8.51
CA SER A 76 -9.29 -24.30 -8.43
C SER A 76 -10.80 -24.34 -8.28
N MET A 77 -11.35 -23.29 -7.68
CA MET A 77 -12.79 -23.10 -7.50
C MET A 77 -13.16 -21.69 -7.93
N THR A 78 -14.17 -21.56 -8.78
CA THR A 78 -14.74 -20.26 -9.14
C THR A 78 -16.06 -20.07 -8.40
N ILE A 79 -16.22 -18.91 -7.77
CA ILE A 79 -17.42 -18.49 -7.05
C ILE A 79 -17.93 -17.24 -7.76
N HIS A 80 -19.15 -17.27 -8.29
CA HIS A 80 -19.79 -16.10 -8.86
C HIS A 80 -20.33 -15.22 -7.75
N THR A 81 -19.86 -13.98 -7.69
CA THR A 81 -20.21 -12.99 -6.68
C THR A 81 -19.86 -11.59 -7.16
N SER A 82 -20.65 -10.61 -6.77
CA SER A 82 -20.35 -9.17 -6.94
C SER A 82 -19.60 -8.57 -5.75
N ASP A 83 -19.31 -9.34 -4.70
CA ASP A 83 -18.55 -8.88 -3.53
C ASP A 83 -17.37 -9.83 -3.22
N PRO A 84 -16.27 -9.71 -3.97
CA PRO A 84 -15.07 -10.51 -3.76
C PRO A 84 -14.48 -10.39 -2.36
N LEU A 85 -14.61 -9.22 -1.73
CA LEU A 85 -14.07 -8.99 -0.38
C LEU A 85 -14.77 -9.84 0.67
N SER A 86 -16.07 -10.10 0.50
CA SER A 86 -16.83 -11.02 1.36
C SER A 86 -16.34 -12.47 1.23
N GLU A 87 -15.86 -12.90 0.06
CA GLU A 87 -15.29 -14.23 -0.09
C GLU A 87 -13.92 -14.35 0.60
N ILE A 88 -13.11 -13.28 0.58
CA ILE A 88 -11.87 -13.21 1.36
C ILE A 88 -12.19 -13.33 2.87
N LYS A 89 -13.18 -12.58 3.35
CA LYS A 89 -13.65 -12.64 4.74
C LYS A 89 -13.98 -14.05 5.20
N LYS A 90 -14.63 -14.86 4.37
CA LYS A 90 -14.99 -16.26 4.71
C LYS A 90 -13.78 -17.18 4.93
N LEU A 91 -12.63 -16.82 4.37
CA LEU A 91 -11.39 -17.60 4.48
C LEU A 91 -10.49 -17.12 5.62
N VAL A 92 -10.73 -15.93 6.15
CA VAL A 92 -10.03 -15.35 7.30
C VAL A 92 -10.82 -15.71 8.57
N TYR A 93 -10.48 -16.83 9.18
CA TYR A 93 -11.12 -17.24 10.43
C TYR A 93 -10.65 -16.38 11.61
N GLN A 94 -11.49 -16.29 12.65
CA GLN A 94 -11.19 -15.45 13.81
C GLN A 94 -10.45 -16.25 14.88
N VAL A 95 -9.34 -15.70 15.37
CA VAL A 95 -8.65 -16.17 16.57
C VAL A 95 -8.72 -15.11 17.67
N PRO A 96 -8.59 -15.49 18.95
CA PRO A 96 -8.56 -14.51 20.04
C PRO A 96 -7.45 -13.47 19.88
N ASP A 97 -7.59 -12.33 20.54
CA ASP A 97 -6.57 -11.29 20.60
C ASP A 97 -5.19 -11.84 20.92
N GLN A 98 -4.21 -11.33 20.22
CA GLN A 98 -2.81 -11.73 20.32
C GLN A 98 -1.93 -10.50 20.60
N LYS A 99 -0.74 -10.74 21.13
CA LYS A 99 0.27 -9.69 21.33
C LYS A 99 0.58 -8.93 20.03
N TYR A 100 0.66 -9.65 18.91
CA TYR A 100 1.04 -9.08 17.62
C TYR A 100 -0.17 -8.81 16.75
N ARG A 101 -0.14 -7.70 16.02
CA ARG A 101 -1.21 -7.31 15.07
C ARG A 101 -1.37 -8.31 13.93
N TYR A 102 -0.28 -8.91 13.46
CA TYR A 102 -0.33 -9.95 12.44
C TYR A 102 0.02 -11.31 13.03
N VAL A 103 -0.84 -12.29 12.83
CA VAL A 103 -0.67 -13.68 13.27
C VAL A 103 -1.14 -14.67 12.20
N GLY A 104 -0.93 -14.33 10.92
CA GLY A 104 -1.49 -15.02 9.78
C GLY A 104 -2.78 -14.36 9.27
N GLY A 105 -3.23 -14.76 8.09
CA GLY A 105 -4.41 -14.18 7.47
C GLY A 105 -4.27 -14.01 5.95
N ALA A 106 -5.10 -13.13 5.39
CA ALA A 106 -5.05 -12.76 3.98
C ALA A 106 -4.05 -11.60 3.78
N VAL A 107 -3.01 -11.81 2.99
CA VAL A 107 -2.02 -10.79 2.63
C VAL A 107 -2.05 -10.58 1.13
N GLY A 108 -2.12 -9.33 0.68
CA GLY A 108 -2.27 -9.06 -0.74
C GLY A 108 -2.45 -7.61 -1.09
N ILE A 109 -3.11 -7.41 -2.22
CA ILE A 109 -3.36 -6.10 -2.82
C ILE A 109 -4.83 -5.94 -3.22
N ILE A 110 -5.33 -4.72 -3.08
CA ILE A 110 -6.60 -4.24 -3.64
C ILE A 110 -6.22 -3.16 -4.67
N ASN A 111 -6.53 -3.38 -5.94
CA ASN A 111 -6.30 -2.40 -6.99
C ASN A 111 -7.27 -1.22 -6.85
N TYR A 112 -6.87 -0.03 -7.27
CA TYR A 112 -7.70 1.19 -7.25
C TYR A 112 -9.07 0.96 -7.89
N ASP A 113 -9.11 0.22 -9.00
CA ASP A 113 -10.32 -0.03 -9.76
C ASP A 113 -11.36 -0.88 -9.02
N ALA A 114 -10.99 -1.50 -7.88
CA ALA A 114 -11.92 -2.20 -6.99
C ALA A 114 -12.97 -1.27 -6.37
N ILE A 115 -12.76 0.06 -6.38
CA ILE A 115 -13.75 1.03 -5.89
C ILE A 115 -15.10 0.90 -6.60
N ARG A 116 -15.09 0.47 -7.87
CA ARG A 116 -16.31 0.24 -8.67
C ARG A 116 -17.19 -0.91 -8.17
N LEU A 117 -16.67 -1.74 -7.26
CA LEU A 117 -17.48 -2.72 -6.52
C LEU A 117 -18.32 -2.08 -5.42
N TRP A 118 -17.96 -0.90 -4.94
CA TRP A 118 -18.51 -0.26 -3.75
C TRP A 118 -19.18 1.09 -4.02
N GLU A 119 -18.74 1.77 -5.08
CA GLU A 119 -19.27 3.09 -5.49
C GLU A 119 -19.59 3.08 -7.00
N ASN A 120 -20.59 3.88 -7.38
CA ASN A 120 -21.01 3.98 -8.78
C ASN A 120 -20.08 4.96 -9.53
N ILE A 121 -18.92 4.49 -9.92
CA ILE A 121 -17.92 5.25 -10.71
C ILE A 121 -17.96 4.74 -12.15
N PRO A 122 -17.89 5.60 -13.18
CA PRO A 122 -17.73 5.19 -14.56
C PRO A 122 -16.53 4.26 -14.74
N ASP A 123 -16.54 3.45 -15.79
CA ASP A 123 -15.47 2.54 -16.14
C ASP A 123 -15.15 2.69 -17.62
N SER A 124 -14.29 3.67 -17.92
CA SER A 124 -13.85 3.99 -19.29
C SER A 124 -12.77 3.02 -19.79
N HIS A 125 -12.22 2.16 -18.91
CA HIS A 125 -11.05 1.32 -19.15
C HIS A 125 -11.34 -0.19 -18.97
N LYS A 126 -12.51 -0.65 -19.43
CA LYS A 126 -13.09 -1.98 -19.16
C LYS A 126 -12.27 -3.20 -19.61
N ASP A 127 -11.24 -3.04 -20.41
CA ASP A 127 -10.56 -4.15 -21.11
C ASP A 127 -9.45 -4.84 -20.30
N SER A 128 -9.43 -4.70 -18.98
CA SER A 128 -8.42 -5.36 -18.14
C SER A 128 -8.92 -6.69 -17.59
N ASP A 129 -8.28 -7.79 -18.01
CA ASP A 129 -8.46 -9.13 -17.41
C ASP A 129 -7.76 -9.27 -16.04
N GLU A 130 -7.15 -8.21 -15.52
CA GLU A 130 -6.46 -8.26 -14.24
C GLU A 130 -7.44 -8.33 -13.05
N PRO A 131 -7.11 -9.11 -12.02
CA PRO A 131 -7.95 -9.16 -10.83
C PRO A 131 -7.97 -7.82 -10.11
N LEU A 132 -9.14 -7.40 -9.61
CA LEU A 132 -9.32 -6.21 -8.78
C LEU A 132 -8.65 -6.35 -7.42
N MET A 133 -8.50 -7.59 -6.95
CA MET A 133 -7.78 -7.89 -5.71
C MET A 133 -7.15 -9.28 -5.78
N GLU A 134 -5.96 -9.40 -5.20
CA GLU A 134 -5.22 -10.66 -5.16
C GLU A 134 -4.62 -10.85 -3.76
N PHE A 135 -4.97 -11.98 -3.13
CA PHE A 135 -4.55 -12.31 -1.76
C PHE A 135 -4.06 -13.74 -1.65
N GLY A 136 -3.09 -13.97 -0.77
CA GLY A 136 -2.73 -15.29 -0.28
C GLY A 136 -3.19 -15.48 1.16
N ILE A 137 -3.71 -16.68 1.50
CA ILE A 137 -4.00 -17.06 2.89
C ILE A 137 -2.77 -17.74 3.48
N TYR A 138 -2.15 -17.06 4.44
CA TYR A 138 -0.94 -17.53 5.12
C TYR A 138 -1.25 -18.00 6.53
N THR A 139 -0.96 -19.26 6.81
CA THR A 139 -1.21 -19.91 8.11
C THR A 139 0.06 -20.09 8.94
N ASP A 140 1.18 -19.68 8.43
CA ASP A 140 2.47 -19.57 9.11
C ASP A 140 3.32 -18.47 8.50
N GLY A 141 4.35 -18.06 9.21
CA GLY A 141 5.26 -17.02 8.76
C GLY A 141 6.26 -16.61 9.84
N ILE A 142 7.07 -15.63 9.51
CA ILE A 142 8.09 -15.09 10.39
C ILE A 142 7.71 -13.66 10.75
N LEU A 143 7.81 -13.36 12.03
CA LEU A 143 7.59 -12.04 12.60
C LEU A 143 8.89 -11.59 13.26
N TYR A 144 9.34 -10.39 12.96
CA TYR A 144 10.42 -9.73 13.66
C TYR A 144 9.86 -8.56 14.47
N ASP A 145 10.04 -8.63 15.78
CA ASP A 145 9.68 -7.56 16.71
C ASP A 145 10.83 -6.53 16.75
N ASN A 146 10.59 -5.36 16.15
CA ASN A 146 11.60 -4.31 16.03
C ASN A 146 11.99 -3.73 17.39
N LYS A 147 11.07 -3.77 18.37
CA LYS A 147 11.30 -3.27 19.72
C LYS A 147 12.13 -4.25 20.56
N GLU A 148 11.77 -5.54 20.51
CA GLU A 148 12.51 -6.59 21.22
C GLU A 148 13.77 -7.03 20.45
N LYS A 149 13.89 -6.67 19.16
CA LYS A 149 14.95 -7.10 18.22
C LYS A 149 15.08 -8.63 18.15
N ARG A 150 13.95 -9.30 18.07
CA ARG A 150 13.86 -10.77 18.09
C ARG A 150 12.96 -11.27 16.96
N SER A 151 13.34 -12.40 16.38
CA SER A 151 12.55 -13.11 15.39
C SER A 151 11.71 -14.21 16.03
N PHE A 152 10.51 -14.40 15.50
CA PHE A 152 9.59 -15.46 15.90
C PHE A 152 9.04 -16.15 14.66
N TYR A 153 8.82 -17.46 14.75
CA TYR A 153 8.04 -18.19 13.76
C TYR A 153 6.67 -18.51 14.35
N PHE A 154 5.62 -18.17 13.65
CA PHE A 154 4.26 -18.52 14.04
C PHE A 154 3.67 -19.56 13.07
N TYR A 155 2.83 -20.44 13.56
CA TYR A 155 2.12 -21.44 12.74
C TYR A 155 0.86 -21.95 13.42
N TYR A 156 -0.06 -22.48 12.63
CA TYR A 156 -1.30 -23.10 13.10
C TYR A 156 -1.24 -24.62 13.03
N ASP A 157 -1.04 -25.21 11.86
CA ASP A 157 -1.11 -26.66 11.66
C ASP A 157 0.26 -27.35 11.79
N LYS A 158 1.17 -27.02 10.90
CA LYS A 158 2.48 -27.67 10.78
C LYS A 158 3.60 -26.68 10.94
N ASN A 159 4.54 -27.01 11.80
CA ASN A 159 5.82 -26.34 11.80
C ASN A 159 6.58 -26.71 10.50
N ARG A 160 6.93 -25.70 9.71
CA ARG A 160 7.68 -25.84 8.45
C ARG A 160 9.04 -25.14 8.50
N ILE A 161 9.47 -24.76 9.69
CA ILE A 161 10.70 -23.98 9.87
C ILE A 161 11.93 -24.72 9.32
N ASP A 162 11.97 -26.06 9.44
CA ASP A 162 13.07 -26.89 8.92
C ASP A 162 13.19 -26.87 7.38
N LYS A 163 12.16 -26.39 6.68
CA LYS A 163 12.18 -26.22 5.22
C LYS A 163 12.85 -24.93 4.79
N ILE A 164 13.11 -24.01 5.71
CA ILE A 164 13.74 -22.73 5.44
C ILE A 164 15.24 -22.87 5.63
N SER A 165 15.99 -22.76 4.54
CA SER A 165 17.45 -22.73 4.61
C SER A 165 17.93 -21.36 5.10
N TYR A 166 18.93 -21.34 5.97
CA TYR A 166 19.53 -20.10 6.51
C TYR A 166 20.80 -19.67 5.79
N THR A 167 21.17 -20.31 4.68
CA THR A 167 22.36 -19.95 3.94
C THR A 167 22.15 -18.66 3.17
N SER A 168 23.00 -17.68 3.37
CA SER A 168 22.95 -16.40 2.61
C SER A 168 23.17 -16.66 1.11
N ILE A 169 22.41 -15.95 0.28
CA ILE A 169 22.48 -15.99 -1.18
C ILE A 169 22.47 -14.55 -1.69
N ASP A 170 23.38 -14.24 -2.60
CA ASP A 170 23.36 -12.95 -3.27
C ASP A 170 22.17 -12.82 -4.23
N CYS A 171 21.71 -11.59 -4.44
CA CYS A 171 20.73 -11.31 -5.48
C CYS A 171 21.31 -11.64 -6.86
N GLY A 172 20.44 -12.15 -7.74
CA GLY A 172 20.78 -12.45 -9.13
C GLY A 172 21.03 -11.21 -9.98
N LYS A 173 21.25 -11.41 -11.28
CA LYS A 173 21.33 -10.33 -12.26
C LYS A 173 19.93 -9.73 -12.47
N PHE A 174 19.91 -8.46 -12.80
CA PHE A 174 18.70 -7.72 -13.16
C PHE A 174 19.00 -6.77 -14.32
N SER A 175 18.04 -6.61 -15.22
CA SER A 175 18.09 -5.63 -16.29
C SER A 175 16.74 -4.93 -16.47
N VAL A 176 16.79 -3.70 -16.96
CA VAL A 176 15.62 -2.88 -17.29
C VAL A 176 15.86 -2.22 -18.64
N SER A 177 14.78 -2.11 -19.45
CA SER A 177 14.79 -1.38 -20.72
C SER A 177 14.87 0.13 -20.51
N GLU A 178 14.87 0.88 -21.60
CA GLU A 178 14.56 2.31 -21.56
C GLU A 178 13.14 2.52 -21.01
N ILE A 179 12.98 3.56 -20.19
CA ILE A 179 11.70 3.89 -19.55
C ILE A 179 10.94 4.84 -20.48
N SER A 180 9.72 4.46 -20.82
CA SER A 180 8.80 5.25 -21.66
C SER A 180 7.63 5.77 -20.83
N GLU A 181 7.11 6.93 -21.20
CA GLU A 181 5.97 7.58 -20.54
C GLU A 181 4.68 7.34 -21.34
N ASN A 182 3.55 7.10 -20.66
CA ASN A 182 2.25 6.97 -21.34
C ASN A 182 1.67 8.31 -21.79
N LEU A 183 2.13 9.41 -21.20
CA LEU A 183 1.71 10.79 -21.50
C LEU A 183 2.92 11.69 -21.73
N ASN A 184 2.85 12.56 -22.70
CA ASN A 184 3.78 13.70 -22.82
C ASN A 184 3.27 14.89 -22.00
N GLN A 185 4.12 15.90 -21.84
CA GLN A 185 3.84 17.09 -21.05
C GLN A 185 2.63 17.88 -21.56
N ASP A 186 2.44 17.97 -22.88
CA ASP A 186 1.32 18.72 -23.47
C ASP A 186 -0.02 18.10 -23.09
N LYS A 187 -0.15 16.78 -23.22
CA LYS A 187 -1.37 16.04 -22.82
C LYS A 187 -1.64 16.15 -21.32
N PHE A 188 -0.60 16.05 -20.49
CA PHE A 188 -0.77 16.22 -19.05
C PHE A 188 -1.21 17.65 -18.71
N THR A 189 -0.70 18.67 -19.43
CA THR A 189 -1.14 20.05 -19.30
C THR A 189 -2.61 20.25 -19.71
N GLU A 190 -3.06 19.56 -20.76
CA GLU A 190 -4.48 19.55 -21.17
C GLU A 190 -5.37 18.97 -20.07
N MET A 191 -4.97 17.83 -19.46
CA MET A 191 -5.69 17.20 -18.35
C MET A 191 -5.80 18.16 -17.15
N ILE A 192 -4.70 18.82 -16.76
CA ILE A 192 -4.69 19.82 -15.68
C ILE A 192 -5.62 20.99 -16.00
N THR A 193 -5.59 21.46 -17.25
CA THR A 193 -6.46 22.55 -17.69
C THR A 193 -7.93 22.18 -17.59
N GLN A 194 -8.28 20.95 -17.95
CA GLN A 194 -9.64 20.44 -17.81
C GLN A 194 -10.05 20.27 -16.35
N ALA A 195 -9.17 19.71 -15.51
CA ALA A 195 -9.40 19.58 -14.07
C ALA A 195 -9.66 20.94 -13.39
N LYS A 196 -8.92 21.98 -13.79
CA LYS A 196 -9.13 23.34 -13.27
C LYS A 196 -10.50 23.93 -13.67
N LYS A 197 -11.09 23.52 -14.78
CA LYS A 197 -12.47 23.93 -15.13
C LYS A 197 -13.49 23.31 -14.15
N TYR A 198 -13.32 22.05 -13.75
CA TYR A 198 -14.17 21.42 -12.74
C TYR A 198 -14.03 22.11 -11.37
N ILE A 199 -12.80 22.49 -10.99
CA ILE A 199 -12.57 23.28 -9.77
C ILE A 199 -13.26 24.64 -9.84
N GLN A 200 -13.13 25.36 -10.95
CA GLN A 200 -13.77 26.66 -11.15
C GLN A 200 -15.30 26.58 -11.21
N ALA A 201 -15.84 25.46 -11.70
CA ALA A 201 -17.29 25.20 -11.69
C ALA A 201 -17.82 24.85 -10.30
N GLY A 202 -16.93 24.57 -9.33
CA GLY A 202 -17.31 24.18 -7.97
C GLY A 202 -17.62 22.68 -7.80
N ASP A 203 -17.28 21.85 -8.79
CA ASP A 203 -17.51 20.40 -8.74
C ASP A 203 -16.60 19.74 -7.69
N ILE A 204 -15.34 20.17 -7.61
CA ILE A 204 -14.30 19.64 -6.73
C ILE A 204 -13.41 20.76 -6.18
N PHE A 205 -12.74 20.49 -5.07
CA PHE A 205 -11.67 21.35 -4.53
C PHE A 205 -10.29 20.92 -5.02
N GLN A 206 -10.10 19.61 -5.16
CA GLN A 206 -8.85 18.97 -5.56
C GLN A 206 -9.11 17.67 -6.30
N VAL A 207 -8.26 17.36 -7.29
CA VAL A 207 -8.17 16.04 -7.92
C VAL A 207 -6.71 15.66 -8.12
N VAL A 208 -6.38 14.40 -7.90
CA VAL A 208 -5.02 13.87 -8.15
C VAL A 208 -4.99 13.25 -9.54
N LEU A 209 -4.22 13.83 -10.46
CA LEU A 209 -3.98 13.29 -11.80
C LEU A 209 -2.61 12.62 -11.86
N SER A 210 -2.53 11.49 -12.55
CA SER A 210 -1.32 10.67 -12.58
C SER A 210 -0.90 10.25 -13.98
N ARG A 211 0.37 9.82 -14.11
CA ARG A 211 0.93 9.26 -15.33
C ARG A 211 1.85 8.08 -15.05
N LYS A 212 2.03 7.21 -16.06
CA LYS A 212 2.83 5.97 -15.96
C LYS A 212 4.18 6.12 -16.63
N PHE A 213 5.15 5.43 -16.06
CA PHE A 213 6.50 5.20 -16.56
C PHE A 213 6.62 3.69 -16.81
N ASN A 214 6.57 3.27 -18.08
CA ASN A 214 6.54 1.89 -18.48
C ASN A 214 7.94 1.40 -18.87
N PHE A 215 8.25 0.13 -18.60
CA PHE A 215 9.52 -0.49 -18.91
C PHE A 215 9.37 -2.01 -19.01
N ASP A 216 10.34 -2.66 -19.66
CA ASP A 216 10.51 -4.11 -19.61
C ASP A 216 11.62 -4.47 -18.62
N VAL A 217 11.49 -5.63 -17.97
CA VAL A 217 12.45 -6.14 -16.97
C VAL A 217 12.78 -7.59 -17.21
N ASP A 218 13.98 -7.99 -16.80
CA ASP A 218 14.42 -9.38 -16.77
C ASP A 218 15.33 -9.62 -15.57
N GLY A 219 15.20 -10.79 -14.95
CA GLY A 219 16.07 -11.24 -13.87
C GLY A 219 15.47 -11.10 -12.46
N ASP A 220 16.32 -10.82 -11.48
CA ASP A 220 16.00 -10.89 -10.06
C ASP A 220 15.43 -9.56 -9.53
N HIS A 221 14.11 -9.46 -9.43
CA HIS A 221 13.42 -8.27 -8.95
C HIS A 221 13.78 -7.92 -7.49
N LEU A 222 14.22 -8.87 -6.68
CA LEU A 222 14.62 -8.60 -5.30
C LEU A 222 15.86 -7.69 -5.21
N LYS A 223 16.70 -7.67 -6.27
CA LYS A 223 17.82 -6.72 -6.37
C LYS A 223 17.32 -5.27 -6.40
N VAL A 224 16.22 -5.00 -7.10
CA VAL A 224 15.56 -3.68 -7.12
C VAL A 224 15.08 -3.29 -5.73
N TYR A 225 14.43 -4.22 -5.02
CA TYR A 225 14.00 -3.97 -3.65
C TYR A 225 15.19 -3.69 -2.72
N LYS A 226 16.28 -4.45 -2.84
CA LYS A 226 17.52 -4.23 -2.07
C LYS A 226 18.06 -2.81 -2.25
N VAL A 227 18.03 -2.28 -3.46
CA VAL A 227 18.45 -0.90 -3.74
C VAL A 227 17.44 0.09 -3.19
N LEU A 228 16.13 -0.10 -3.47
CA LEU A 228 15.07 0.83 -3.05
C LEU A 228 15.06 1.03 -1.53
N ARG A 229 15.23 -0.04 -0.74
CA ARG A 229 15.27 0.05 0.72
C ARG A 229 16.47 0.83 1.27
N GLN A 230 17.52 1.00 0.47
CA GLN A 230 18.70 1.80 0.83
C GLN A 230 18.51 3.27 0.46
N ILE A 231 17.98 3.53 -0.75
CA ILE A 231 17.88 4.90 -1.25
C ILE A 231 16.61 5.63 -0.80
N ASN A 232 15.53 4.90 -0.50
CA ASN A 232 14.26 5.51 -0.07
C ASN A 232 13.57 4.68 1.02
N PRO A 233 14.17 4.49 2.21
CA PRO A 233 13.52 3.80 3.30
C PRO A 233 12.25 4.53 3.74
N SER A 234 11.19 3.77 4.06
CA SER A 234 9.84 4.27 4.38
C SER A 234 9.19 3.44 5.49
N PRO A 235 8.08 3.92 6.09
CA PRO A 235 7.34 3.17 7.10
C PRO A 235 6.72 1.88 6.55
N TYR A 236 6.31 1.87 5.29
CA TYR A 236 5.75 0.71 4.61
C TYR A 236 6.64 0.31 3.43
N MET A 237 7.65 -0.49 3.73
CA MET A 237 8.46 -1.15 2.72
C MET A 237 7.86 -2.52 2.44
N TYR A 238 7.71 -2.86 1.17
CA TYR A 238 7.20 -4.16 0.78
C TYR A 238 7.80 -4.71 -0.49
N HIS A 239 8.01 -6.01 -0.48
CA HIS A 239 8.23 -6.84 -1.65
C HIS A 239 7.22 -7.99 -1.62
N MET A 240 6.38 -8.08 -2.63
CA MET A 240 5.39 -9.15 -2.77
C MET A 240 5.60 -9.87 -4.09
N LYS A 241 5.75 -11.18 -4.02
CA LYS A 241 5.79 -12.08 -5.16
C LYS A 241 4.50 -12.89 -5.21
N LEU A 242 3.70 -12.66 -6.24
CA LEU A 242 2.38 -13.25 -6.46
C LEU A 242 2.38 -14.02 -7.78
N GLY A 243 3.14 -15.13 -7.85
CA GLY A 243 3.40 -15.85 -9.09
C GLY A 243 4.21 -15.00 -10.06
N LYS A 244 3.61 -14.61 -11.21
CA LYS A 244 4.23 -13.74 -12.21
C LYS A 244 4.25 -12.25 -11.81
N ARG A 245 3.39 -11.84 -10.90
CA ARG A 245 3.33 -10.46 -10.43
C ARG A 245 4.33 -10.23 -9.30
N THR A 246 5.04 -9.12 -9.38
CA THR A 246 5.90 -8.63 -8.30
C THR A 246 5.55 -7.18 -8.02
N ILE A 247 5.39 -6.86 -6.73
CA ILE A 247 5.10 -5.51 -6.26
C ILE A 247 6.20 -5.12 -5.29
N ILE A 248 6.88 -4.01 -5.59
CA ILE A 248 7.94 -3.44 -4.76
C ILE A 248 7.52 -2.05 -4.37
N GLY A 249 7.52 -1.73 -3.08
CA GLY A 249 7.09 -0.41 -2.66
C GLY A 249 7.85 0.14 -1.46
N SER A 250 7.81 1.45 -1.41
CA SER A 250 8.37 2.30 -0.37
C SER A 250 7.33 3.38 -0.02
N SER A 251 6.13 2.91 0.41
CA SER A 251 5.01 3.79 0.69
C SER A 251 5.21 4.56 2.01
N PRO A 252 5.06 5.88 2.00
CA PRO A 252 5.13 6.66 3.23
C PRO A 252 3.82 6.65 4.02
N GLU A 253 2.70 6.20 3.41
CA GLU A 253 1.37 6.53 3.87
C GLU A 253 0.51 5.31 4.19
N MET A 254 -0.08 5.32 5.38
CA MET A 254 -1.10 4.38 5.82
C MET A 254 -2.46 4.73 5.21
N LEU A 255 -3.12 3.72 4.63
CA LEU A 255 -4.53 3.84 4.26
C LEU A 255 -5.44 3.58 5.46
N LEU A 256 -5.25 2.43 6.10
CA LEU A 256 -6.10 1.95 7.20
C LEU A 256 -5.31 1.02 8.11
N ARG A 257 -5.47 1.23 9.42
CA ARG A 257 -5.04 0.27 10.44
C ARG A 257 -6.16 0.02 11.43
N ILE A 258 -6.36 -1.24 11.80
CA ILE A 258 -7.22 -1.64 12.91
C ILE A 258 -6.45 -2.50 13.86
N THR A 259 -6.46 -2.12 15.14
CA THR A 259 -5.89 -2.89 16.24
C THR A 259 -6.95 -3.04 17.32
N GLY A 260 -7.42 -4.27 17.54
CA GLY A 260 -8.60 -4.50 18.38
C GLY A 260 -9.84 -3.80 17.82
N ASN A 261 -10.31 -2.75 18.48
CA ASN A 261 -11.42 -1.92 18.02
C ASN A 261 -11.01 -0.49 17.63
N GLN A 262 -9.74 -0.16 17.66
CA GLN A 262 -9.23 1.15 17.26
C GLN A 262 -8.99 1.18 15.75
N VAL A 263 -9.63 2.13 15.07
CA VAL A 263 -9.45 2.44 13.65
C VAL A 263 -8.54 3.66 13.54
N GLU A 264 -7.55 3.60 12.66
CA GLU A 264 -6.54 4.65 12.52
C GLU A 264 -6.28 4.97 11.05
N THR A 265 -6.04 6.24 10.77
CA THR A 265 -5.49 6.73 9.50
C THR A 265 -4.55 7.90 9.76
N PHE A 266 -3.55 8.09 8.86
CA PHE A 266 -2.53 9.11 8.99
C PHE A 266 -2.46 9.95 7.71
N PRO A 267 -3.36 10.93 7.52
CA PRO A 267 -3.22 11.89 6.43
C PRO A 267 -1.86 12.59 6.47
N ILE A 268 -1.20 12.63 5.32
CA ILE A 268 0.11 13.27 5.14
C ILE A 268 -0.03 14.33 4.07
N ALA A 269 0.43 15.56 4.34
CA ALA A 269 0.56 16.63 3.36
C ALA A 269 1.80 17.47 3.65
N GLY A 270 2.11 18.40 2.77
CA GLY A 270 3.30 19.23 2.89
C GLY A 270 4.59 18.42 2.77
N THR A 271 5.57 18.97 2.11
CA THR A 271 6.87 18.30 1.96
C THR A 271 7.98 19.32 1.97
N ARG A 272 8.96 19.14 2.85
CA ARG A 272 10.21 19.91 2.82
C ARG A 272 11.39 18.95 2.92
N PRO A 273 12.50 19.22 2.23
CA PRO A 273 13.69 18.37 2.32
C PRO A 273 14.30 18.41 3.72
N ILE A 274 15.00 17.33 4.07
CA ILE A 274 15.89 17.30 5.23
C ILE A 274 17.30 17.52 4.73
N THR A 275 18.00 18.45 5.38
CA THR A 275 19.40 18.79 5.12
C THR A 275 20.28 18.31 6.27
N SER A 276 21.61 18.40 6.11
CA SER A 276 22.56 18.17 7.20
C SER A 276 22.60 19.28 8.25
N ASP A 277 21.99 20.43 7.96
CA ASP A 277 21.89 21.59 8.86
C ASP A 277 20.55 21.56 9.61
N GLU A 278 20.60 21.27 10.90
CA GLU A 278 19.41 21.18 11.75
C GLU A 278 18.70 22.52 11.90
N LYS A 279 19.43 23.65 11.87
CA LYS A 279 18.82 24.99 11.90
C LYS A 279 18.00 25.23 10.65
N ARG A 280 18.54 24.84 9.47
CA ARG A 280 17.81 24.94 8.21
C ARG A 280 16.59 24.02 8.19
N ASN A 281 16.66 22.84 8.78
CA ASN A 281 15.53 21.92 8.90
C ASN A 281 14.42 22.54 9.76
N GLU A 282 14.74 23.22 10.85
CA GLU A 282 13.74 23.90 11.68
C GLU A 282 13.13 25.13 10.98
N GLU A 283 13.91 25.87 10.18
CA GLU A 283 13.40 26.95 9.34
C GLU A 283 12.39 26.41 8.32
N LEU A 284 12.74 25.34 7.59
CA LEU A 284 11.86 24.68 6.60
C LEU A 284 10.57 24.11 7.23
N LYS A 285 10.67 23.58 8.45
CA LYS A 285 9.52 23.12 9.21
C LYS A 285 8.59 24.31 9.55
N ASN A 286 9.15 25.41 10.03
CA ASN A 286 8.37 26.61 10.35
C ASN A 286 7.75 27.22 9.10
N GLU A 287 8.49 27.30 8.00
CA GLU A 287 7.96 27.72 6.69
C GLU A 287 6.75 26.87 6.30
N MET A 288 6.85 25.54 6.35
CA MET A 288 5.77 24.63 6.00
C MET A 288 4.53 24.79 6.90
N LEU A 289 4.72 24.99 8.21
CA LEU A 289 3.62 25.19 9.17
C LEU A 289 2.96 26.57 9.09
N HIS A 290 3.56 27.54 8.39
CA HIS A 290 2.99 28.87 8.15
C HIS A 290 2.53 29.06 6.68
N ASP A 291 2.68 28.05 5.84
CA ASP A 291 2.19 28.07 4.46
C ASP A 291 0.68 27.83 4.47
N GLU A 292 -0.10 28.88 4.20
CA GLU A 292 -1.57 28.83 4.24
C GLU A 292 -2.14 27.77 3.29
N LYS A 293 -1.49 27.54 2.13
CA LYS A 293 -1.90 26.53 1.16
C LYS A 293 -1.70 25.13 1.70
N GLU A 294 -0.52 24.82 2.24
CA GLU A 294 -0.19 23.53 2.83
C GLU A 294 -1.14 23.18 4.01
N ILE A 295 -1.42 24.17 4.87
CA ILE A 295 -2.33 24.02 6.00
C ILE A 295 -3.78 23.80 5.55
N ALA A 296 -4.24 24.53 4.53
CA ALA A 296 -5.60 24.37 3.99
C ALA A 296 -5.77 22.98 3.34
N GLU A 297 -4.80 22.54 2.55
CA GLU A 297 -4.78 21.21 1.93
C GLU A 297 -4.77 20.12 3.01
N HIS A 298 -3.88 20.22 3.99
CA HIS A 298 -3.80 19.24 5.06
C HIS A 298 -5.09 19.17 5.89
N THR A 299 -5.70 20.31 6.20
CA THR A 299 -6.98 20.37 6.92
C THR A 299 -8.09 19.65 6.14
N MET A 300 -8.16 19.86 4.83
CA MET A 300 -9.11 19.17 3.95
C MET A 300 -8.89 17.65 3.97
N LEU A 301 -7.65 17.18 3.91
CA LEU A 301 -7.33 15.74 3.97
C LEU A 301 -7.64 15.12 5.35
N VAL A 302 -7.43 15.86 6.43
CA VAL A 302 -7.81 15.43 7.78
C VAL A 302 -9.32 15.29 7.90
N ASP A 303 -10.09 16.26 7.40
CA ASP A 303 -11.56 16.18 7.42
C ASP A 303 -12.07 15.03 6.55
N LEU A 304 -11.45 14.77 5.41
CA LEU A 304 -11.76 13.62 4.57
C LEU A 304 -11.48 12.30 5.31
N GLY A 305 -10.31 12.16 5.96
CA GLY A 305 -9.98 10.98 6.76
C GLY A 305 -10.93 10.77 7.95
N ARG A 306 -11.31 11.85 8.64
CA ARG A 306 -12.34 11.80 9.71
C ARG A 306 -13.68 11.34 9.18
N ASN A 307 -14.10 11.82 8.02
CA ASN A 307 -15.33 11.40 7.35
C ASN A 307 -15.30 9.91 6.98
N ASP A 308 -14.20 9.46 6.38
CA ASP A 308 -14.02 8.08 5.93
C ASP A 308 -14.16 7.09 7.09
N ILE A 309 -13.36 7.25 8.16
CA ILE A 309 -13.49 6.35 9.33
C ILE A 309 -14.79 6.58 10.12
N GLY A 310 -15.38 7.79 10.04
CA GLY A 310 -16.63 8.11 10.69
C GLY A 310 -17.81 7.27 10.21
N ARG A 311 -17.75 6.75 8.98
CA ARG A 311 -18.77 5.86 8.39
C ARG A 311 -18.89 4.51 9.14
N VAL A 312 -17.85 4.07 9.83
CA VAL A 312 -17.77 2.77 10.51
C VAL A 312 -17.45 2.86 12.00
N CYS A 313 -17.09 4.03 12.49
CA CYS A 313 -16.80 4.25 13.91
C CYS A 313 -18.06 4.61 14.69
N ARG A 314 -18.03 4.37 16.00
CA ARG A 314 -19.08 4.80 16.92
C ARG A 314 -19.23 6.32 16.86
N TYR A 315 -20.47 6.78 16.90
CA TYR A 315 -20.76 8.21 16.94
C TYR A 315 -20.00 8.90 18.09
N GLY A 316 -19.36 10.03 17.80
CA GLY A 316 -18.57 10.81 18.76
C GLY A 316 -17.20 10.21 19.15
N SER A 317 -16.80 9.06 18.59
CA SER A 317 -15.51 8.44 18.91
C SER A 317 -14.36 8.89 18.01
N VAL A 318 -14.66 9.49 16.86
CA VAL A 318 -13.63 9.95 15.92
C VAL A 318 -13.04 11.26 16.44
N HIS A 319 -11.72 11.26 16.64
CA HIS A 319 -10.99 12.44 17.08
C HIS A 319 -9.56 12.45 16.53
N VAL A 320 -8.96 13.62 16.55
CA VAL A 320 -7.56 13.80 16.19
C VAL A 320 -6.72 13.59 17.44
N LYS A 321 -5.85 12.59 17.42
CA LYS A 321 -4.93 12.28 18.51
C LYS A 321 -3.69 13.18 18.49
N GLU A 322 -3.16 13.45 17.29
CA GLU A 322 -2.04 14.35 17.06
C GLU A 322 -2.33 15.18 15.81
N LEU A 323 -2.38 16.50 15.93
CA LEU A 323 -2.74 17.41 14.84
C LEU A 323 -1.48 18.08 14.27
N MET A 324 -1.30 18.02 12.96
CA MET A 324 -0.27 18.75 12.21
C MET A 324 1.15 18.61 12.78
N ALA A 325 1.50 17.41 13.25
CA ALA A 325 2.85 17.14 13.72
C ALA A 325 3.81 17.04 12.54
N VAL A 326 4.95 17.71 12.62
CA VAL A 326 5.99 17.51 11.61
C VAL A 326 6.81 16.29 11.96
N LYS A 327 6.73 15.27 11.09
CA LYS A 327 7.49 14.02 11.24
C LYS A 327 8.62 13.98 10.20
N LYS A 328 9.81 13.57 10.66
CA LYS A 328 10.98 13.37 9.81
C LYS A 328 10.97 11.96 9.24
N PHE A 329 11.18 11.85 7.92
CA PHE A 329 11.40 10.62 7.19
C PHE A 329 12.87 10.57 6.72
N SER A 330 13.23 9.70 5.80
CA SER A 330 14.65 9.55 5.39
C SER A 330 15.26 10.81 4.77
N HIS A 331 14.52 11.49 3.87
CA HIS A 331 15.03 12.62 3.09
C HIS A 331 14.14 13.86 3.17
N VAL A 332 12.95 13.71 3.71
CA VAL A 332 11.93 14.75 3.76
C VAL A 332 11.24 14.78 5.11
N GLN A 333 10.65 15.93 5.43
CA GLN A 333 9.74 16.09 6.56
C GLN A 333 8.35 16.45 6.04
N HIS A 334 7.32 15.89 6.68
CA HIS A 334 5.93 16.08 6.33
C HIS A 334 5.08 16.54 7.49
N ILE A 335 3.98 17.22 7.19
CA ILE A 335 2.89 17.43 8.15
C ILE A 335 2.08 16.15 8.20
N VAL A 336 1.91 15.59 9.39
CA VAL A 336 1.16 14.35 9.63
C VAL A 336 0.11 14.59 10.70
N THR A 337 -1.08 14.09 10.49
CA THR A 337 -2.13 14.11 11.50
C THR A 337 -2.57 12.68 11.81
N HIS A 338 -2.65 12.33 13.09
CA HIS A 338 -3.14 11.01 13.53
C HIS A 338 -4.63 11.10 13.87
N VAL A 339 -5.46 10.51 13.04
CA VAL A 339 -6.90 10.42 13.24
C VAL A 339 -7.26 9.02 13.72
N VAL A 340 -8.03 8.95 14.81
CA VAL A 340 -8.45 7.68 15.42
C VAL A 340 -9.94 7.65 15.68
N GLY A 341 -10.50 6.44 15.68
CA GLY A 341 -11.91 6.20 16.04
C GLY A 341 -12.08 4.82 16.66
N THR A 342 -13.24 4.57 17.26
CA THR A 342 -13.60 3.25 17.79
C THR A 342 -14.56 2.57 16.83
N LEU A 343 -14.18 1.43 16.27
CA LEU A 343 -15.02 0.64 15.37
C LEU A 343 -16.37 0.32 16.04
N ASP A 344 -17.47 0.56 15.35
CA ASP A 344 -18.79 0.17 15.84
C ASP A 344 -18.95 -1.35 15.72
N LYS A 345 -19.58 -1.98 16.72
CA LYS A 345 -19.72 -3.45 16.82
C LYS A 345 -20.46 -4.10 15.63
N LYS A 346 -21.20 -3.32 14.83
CA LYS A 346 -21.92 -3.81 13.64
C LYS A 346 -21.03 -3.87 12.39
N TYR A 347 -19.83 -3.30 12.44
CA TYR A 347 -18.86 -3.27 11.35
C TYR A 347 -17.59 -4.05 11.72
N ASP A 348 -16.85 -4.43 10.70
CA ASP A 348 -15.57 -5.10 10.83
C ASP A 348 -14.48 -4.44 9.96
N MET A 349 -13.31 -5.07 9.88
CA MET A 349 -12.17 -4.54 9.12
C MET A 349 -12.42 -4.48 7.61
N TYR A 350 -13.34 -5.30 7.07
CA TYR A 350 -13.71 -5.29 5.66
C TYR A 350 -14.65 -4.13 5.34
N ASP A 351 -15.58 -3.85 6.24
CA ASP A 351 -16.46 -2.67 6.13
C ASP A 351 -15.63 -1.39 6.25
N ALA A 352 -14.66 -1.36 7.15
CA ALA A 352 -13.75 -0.23 7.29
C ALA A 352 -12.90 -0.02 6.01
N MET A 353 -12.40 -1.09 5.38
CA MET A 353 -11.71 -0.99 4.09
C MET A 353 -12.62 -0.35 3.03
N LYS A 354 -13.85 -0.82 2.87
CA LYS A 354 -14.82 -0.24 1.91
C LYS A 354 -15.09 1.25 2.19
N ALA A 355 -15.11 1.65 3.47
CA ALA A 355 -15.40 3.02 3.86
C ALA A 355 -14.28 4.01 3.57
N VAL A 356 -13.01 3.61 3.72
CA VAL A 356 -11.86 4.49 3.54
C VAL A 356 -11.29 4.49 2.12
N PHE A 357 -11.52 3.43 1.36
CA PHE A 357 -10.90 3.20 0.04
C PHE A 357 -11.55 4.05 -1.07
N PRO A 358 -10.75 4.56 -2.04
CA PRO A 358 -9.31 4.77 -1.93
C PRO A 358 -8.98 5.97 -1.02
N ALA A 359 -7.70 6.18 -0.73
CA ALA A 359 -7.29 7.34 0.05
C ALA A 359 -7.61 8.66 -0.64
N GLY A 360 -7.98 9.68 0.14
CA GLY A 360 -8.24 11.02 -0.38
C GLY A 360 -7.01 11.69 -0.99
N THR A 361 -5.84 11.41 -0.42
CA THR A 361 -4.53 11.91 -0.87
C THR A 361 -4.12 11.46 -2.27
N VAL A 362 -4.79 10.45 -2.82
CA VAL A 362 -4.54 9.94 -4.18
C VAL A 362 -5.77 10.01 -5.09
N SER A 363 -6.88 10.53 -4.59
CA SER A 363 -8.12 10.73 -5.37
C SER A 363 -8.49 12.22 -5.44
N GLY A 364 -8.97 12.80 -4.38
CA GLY A 364 -9.33 14.22 -4.29
C GLY A 364 -10.56 14.45 -3.42
N ALA A 365 -11.09 15.67 -3.46
CA ALA A 365 -12.22 16.10 -2.64
C ALA A 365 -13.19 16.98 -3.44
N PRO A 366 -14.54 16.71 -3.40
CA PRO A 366 -15.20 15.52 -2.86
C PRO A 366 -14.79 14.23 -3.57
N LYS A 367 -14.59 13.13 -2.81
CA LYS A 367 -13.95 11.89 -3.26
C LYS A 367 -14.61 11.27 -4.49
N ILE A 368 -15.93 11.08 -4.48
CA ILE A 368 -16.66 10.43 -5.59
C ILE A 368 -16.50 11.22 -6.88
N ARG A 369 -16.75 12.53 -6.84
CA ARG A 369 -16.63 13.39 -8.02
C ARG A 369 -15.19 13.44 -8.55
N ALA A 370 -14.22 13.50 -7.66
CA ALA A 370 -12.81 13.44 -8.07
C ALA A 370 -12.47 12.12 -8.80
N MET A 371 -13.01 10.98 -8.34
CA MET A 371 -12.79 9.69 -9.00
C MET A 371 -13.48 9.59 -10.37
N GLU A 372 -14.67 10.20 -10.55
CA GLU A 372 -15.31 10.31 -11.86
C GLU A 372 -14.45 11.11 -12.85
N ILE A 373 -13.87 12.23 -12.39
CA ILE A 373 -12.98 13.08 -13.20
C ILE A 373 -11.67 12.34 -13.52
N ILE A 374 -11.12 11.56 -12.59
CA ILE A 374 -9.94 10.73 -12.83
C ILE A 374 -10.22 9.72 -13.95
N ASP A 375 -11.36 9.04 -13.91
CA ASP A 375 -11.76 8.08 -14.93
C ASP A 375 -11.93 8.72 -16.32
N GLU A 376 -12.43 9.96 -16.36
CA GLU A 376 -12.60 10.72 -17.59
C GLU A 376 -11.27 11.21 -18.18
N LEU A 377 -10.33 11.65 -17.35
CA LEU A 377 -9.13 12.36 -17.80
C LEU A 377 -7.89 11.47 -17.95
N GLU A 378 -7.71 10.44 -17.12
CA GLU A 378 -6.57 9.55 -17.24
C GLU A 378 -6.77 8.56 -18.41
N PRO A 379 -5.74 8.29 -19.24
CA PRO A 379 -5.91 7.44 -20.42
C PRO A 379 -5.95 5.95 -20.11
N ASP A 380 -5.50 5.54 -18.91
CA ASP A 380 -5.34 4.14 -18.52
C ASP A 380 -5.93 3.87 -17.14
N ALA A 381 -6.47 2.68 -16.93
CA ALA A 381 -6.81 2.20 -15.59
C ALA A 381 -5.61 2.27 -14.65
N ARG A 382 -5.83 2.64 -13.38
CA ARG A 382 -4.76 2.78 -12.38
C ARG A 382 -4.19 1.44 -11.91
N GLY A 383 -5.04 0.40 -11.88
CA GLY A 383 -4.63 -0.89 -11.36
C GLY A 383 -4.16 -0.81 -9.90
N PRO A 384 -2.96 -1.32 -9.58
CA PRO A 384 -2.43 -1.31 -8.22
C PRO A 384 -1.99 0.07 -7.69
N TYR A 385 -1.74 1.04 -8.57
CA TYR A 385 -1.43 2.40 -8.15
C TYR A 385 -2.62 3.04 -7.47
N ALA A 386 -2.38 3.74 -6.36
CA ALA A 386 -3.41 4.32 -5.48
C ALA A 386 -4.39 3.29 -4.87
N GLY A 387 -4.09 2.00 -5.02
CA GLY A 387 -4.75 0.90 -4.34
C GLY A 387 -4.26 0.70 -2.90
N ALA A 388 -4.48 -0.48 -2.34
CA ALA A 388 -4.07 -0.82 -0.98
C ALA A 388 -3.21 -2.10 -0.95
N VAL A 389 -2.08 -2.05 -0.25
CA VAL A 389 -1.17 -3.19 -0.03
C VAL A 389 -1.08 -3.47 1.46
N GLY A 390 -1.37 -4.71 1.88
CA GLY A 390 -1.36 -5.03 3.30
C GLY A 390 -2.01 -6.37 3.65
N TYR A 391 -2.63 -6.43 4.82
CA TYR A 391 -3.18 -7.68 5.32
C TYR A 391 -4.47 -7.50 6.13
N PHE A 392 -5.30 -8.55 6.09
CA PHE A 392 -6.36 -8.86 7.04
C PHE A 392 -5.91 -10.03 7.89
N SER A 393 -5.66 -9.80 9.17
CA SER A 393 -5.14 -10.82 10.09
C SER A 393 -6.25 -11.65 10.72
N PHE A 394 -5.93 -12.90 11.09
CA PHE A 394 -6.88 -13.80 11.75
C PHE A 394 -7.39 -13.30 13.11
N ASN A 395 -6.70 -12.40 13.80
CA ASN A 395 -7.16 -11.81 15.06
C ASN A 395 -8.02 -10.54 14.89
N GLY A 396 -8.52 -10.28 13.68
CA GLY A 396 -9.38 -9.11 13.39
C GLY A 396 -8.66 -7.80 13.23
N CYS A 397 -7.34 -7.79 13.29
CA CYS A 397 -6.51 -6.63 12.97
C CYS A 397 -6.28 -6.52 11.46
N CYS A 398 -6.05 -5.32 10.96
CA CYS A 398 -5.57 -5.10 9.60
C CYS A 398 -4.57 -3.93 9.56
N ASP A 399 -3.73 -3.91 8.52
CA ASP A 399 -2.80 -2.82 8.27
C ASP A 399 -2.51 -2.74 6.76
N PHE A 400 -2.88 -1.60 6.15
CA PHE A 400 -2.75 -1.37 4.72
C PHE A 400 -2.08 -0.03 4.44
N ALA A 401 -1.07 -0.08 3.60
CA ALA A 401 -0.46 1.09 2.98
C ALA A 401 -1.18 1.46 1.67
N ILE A 402 -1.09 2.72 1.27
CA ILE A 402 -1.50 3.15 -0.06
C ILE A 402 -0.46 2.66 -1.08
N GLY A 403 -0.90 2.15 -2.23
CA GLY A 403 -0.05 1.67 -3.33
C GLY A 403 0.59 2.82 -4.10
N ILE A 404 1.46 3.59 -3.45
CA ILE A 404 2.24 4.68 -4.03
C ILE A 404 3.74 4.46 -3.80
N ARG A 405 4.58 5.22 -4.52
CA ARG A 405 6.04 5.05 -4.46
C ARG A 405 6.44 3.59 -4.69
N SER A 406 5.80 2.98 -5.70
CA SER A 406 5.86 1.53 -5.95
C SER A 406 6.15 1.22 -7.40
N ILE A 407 6.76 0.07 -7.60
CA ILE A 407 7.07 -0.55 -8.87
C ILE A 407 6.16 -1.78 -8.99
N PHE A 408 5.40 -1.81 -10.05
CA PHE A 408 4.47 -2.90 -10.34
C PHE A 408 4.97 -3.65 -11.56
N MET A 409 5.17 -4.96 -11.43
CA MET A 409 5.69 -5.81 -12.49
C MET A 409 4.77 -7.01 -12.68
N ASN A 410 4.55 -7.40 -13.93
CA ASN A 410 3.84 -8.60 -14.31
C ASN A 410 4.62 -9.30 -15.42
N ASP A 411 5.23 -10.44 -15.08
CA ASP A 411 6.18 -11.16 -15.93
C ASP A 411 7.38 -10.24 -16.30
N SER A 412 7.59 -9.97 -17.59
CA SER A 412 8.66 -9.13 -18.10
C SER A 412 8.30 -7.64 -18.25
N LYS A 413 7.08 -7.23 -17.93
CA LYS A 413 6.63 -5.85 -18.06
C LYS A 413 6.44 -5.19 -16.69
N GLY A 414 6.77 -3.92 -16.60
CA GLY A 414 6.56 -3.17 -15.39
C GLY A 414 6.19 -1.72 -15.62
N PHE A 415 5.66 -1.08 -14.57
CA PHE A 415 5.44 0.35 -14.57
C PHE A 415 5.59 0.93 -13.15
N ILE A 416 5.88 2.22 -13.13
CA ILE A 416 5.77 3.11 -11.98
C ILE A 416 4.68 4.10 -12.32
N GLN A 417 3.86 4.51 -11.34
CA GLN A 417 2.87 5.57 -11.54
C GLN A 417 3.01 6.60 -10.44
N ALA A 418 2.89 7.87 -10.82
CA ALA A 418 2.98 8.99 -9.90
C ALA A 418 1.98 10.08 -10.30
N GLY A 419 1.39 10.74 -9.31
CA GLY A 419 0.39 11.77 -9.50
C GLY A 419 0.68 13.03 -8.71
N ALA A 420 0.05 14.13 -9.15
CA ALA A 420 0.07 15.43 -8.50
C ALA A 420 -1.34 15.90 -8.18
N GLY A 421 -1.50 16.58 -7.04
CA GLY A 421 -2.77 17.15 -6.58
C GLY A 421 -3.05 18.47 -7.27
N ILE A 422 -4.08 18.51 -8.11
CA ILE A 422 -4.46 19.69 -8.88
C ILE A 422 -5.48 20.50 -8.08
N VAL A 423 -5.13 21.76 -7.84
CA VAL A 423 -5.96 22.78 -7.18
C VAL A 423 -6.05 24.03 -8.06
N THR A 424 -6.82 25.04 -7.65
CA THR A 424 -7.03 26.28 -8.43
C THR A 424 -5.72 26.93 -8.87
N ASP A 425 -4.72 26.98 -8.00
CA ASP A 425 -3.45 27.68 -8.23
C ASP A 425 -2.36 26.79 -8.84
N SER A 426 -2.69 25.53 -9.18
CA SER A 426 -1.75 24.61 -9.80
C SER A 426 -1.19 25.14 -11.12
N VAL A 427 0.13 25.03 -11.27
CA VAL A 427 0.88 25.37 -12.48
C VAL A 427 1.31 24.09 -13.16
N ALA A 428 0.87 23.86 -14.40
CA ALA A 428 1.04 22.58 -15.09
C ALA A 428 2.51 22.10 -15.14
N GLN A 429 3.46 23.01 -15.34
CA GLN A 429 4.89 22.68 -15.32
C GLN A 429 5.36 22.13 -13.95
N ASN A 430 4.88 22.74 -12.87
CA ASN A 430 5.26 22.31 -11.51
C ASN A 430 4.68 20.94 -11.18
N GLU A 431 3.42 20.70 -11.57
CA GLU A 431 2.74 19.43 -11.33
C GLU A 431 3.37 18.29 -12.18
N TRP A 432 3.79 18.59 -13.41
CA TRP A 432 4.59 17.67 -14.21
C TRP A 432 5.88 17.28 -13.50
N MET A 433 6.67 18.26 -13.04
CA MET A 433 7.91 18.03 -12.31
C MET A 433 7.69 17.29 -10.98
N GLU A 434 6.56 17.53 -10.31
CA GLU A 434 6.20 16.81 -9.09
C GLU A 434 6.04 15.31 -9.35
N THR A 435 5.36 14.91 -10.45
CA THR A 435 5.24 13.49 -10.81
C THR A 435 6.60 12.85 -11.10
N GLU A 436 7.52 13.58 -11.75
CA GLU A 436 8.90 13.11 -11.97
C GLU A 436 9.66 12.91 -10.66
N HIS A 437 9.62 13.89 -9.77
CA HIS A 437 10.26 13.79 -8.46
C HIS A 437 9.71 12.61 -7.65
N LYS A 438 8.38 12.39 -7.69
CA LYS A 438 7.73 11.26 -7.01
C LYS A 438 8.12 9.91 -7.59
N ALA A 439 8.40 9.80 -8.89
CA ALA A 439 8.83 8.57 -9.55
C ALA A 439 10.35 8.30 -9.41
N ASN A 440 11.15 9.35 -9.18
CA ASN A 440 12.61 9.30 -9.31
C ASN A 440 13.29 8.24 -8.45
N ALA A 441 12.85 8.04 -7.20
CA ALA A 441 13.47 7.02 -6.32
C ALA A 441 13.32 5.60 -6.91
N MET A 442 12.16 5.25 -7.47
CA MET A 442 11.89 3.97 -8.10
C MET A 442 12.66 3.81 -9.41
N ILE A 443 12.71 4.87 -10.23
CA ILE A 443 13.50 4.90 -11.47
C ILE A 443 14.99 4.70 -11.15
N THR A 444 15.49 5.37 -10.13
CA THR A 444 16.87 5.22 -9.67
C THR A 444 17.14 3.80 -9.18
N ALA A 445 16.22 3.22 -8.40
CA ALA A 445 16.34 1.84 -7.92
C ALA A 445 16.43 0.84 -9.07
N LEU A 446 15.60 0.98 -10.12
CA LEU A 446 15.67 0.14 -11.32
C LEU A 446 17.02 0.25 -12.02
N LYS A 447 17.52 1.48 -12.25
CA LYS A 447 18.78 1.72 -12.93
C LYS A 447 19.99 1.23 -12.13
N GLU A 448 20.03 1.47 -10.82
CA GLU A 448 21.15 1.01 -9.97
C GLU A 448 21.15 -0.51 -9.78
N ALA A 449 19.99 -1.16 -9.80
CA ALA A 449 19.90 -2.61 -9.73
C ALA A 449 20.51 -3.31 -10.97
N THR A 450 20.76 -2.63 -12.08
CA THR A 450 21.43 -3.20 -13.26
C THR A 450 22.94 -3.34 -13.09
N ARG A 451 23.54 -2.59 -12.16
CA ARG A 451 24.98 -2.60 -11.83
C ARG A 451 25.30 -3.79 -10.90
#